data_c232f0c2b806b18cb1c5956dae5d0391
#
_entry.id   c232f0c2b806b18cb1c5956dae5d0391
#
_cell.length_a   1.000
_cell.length_b   1.000
_cell.length_c   1.000
_cell.angle_alpha   90.00
_cell.angle_beta   90.00
_cell.angle_gamma   90.00
#
_symmetry.space_group_name_H-M   'P 1'
#
loop_
_entity.id
_entity.type
_entity.pdbx_description
1 polymer ?
#
loop_
_entity_poly.entity_id
_entity_poly.type
_entity_poly.pdbx_seq_one_letter_code
_entity_poly.pdbx_strand_id
1 'polypeptide(L)'
;GIRNLSNVTAIGDRFEIVNLALNTPNSEFGGVPFGDNLVFASVKKKPNLFDKTYRWNNEGYLNLVSIPLKNINAKDSIVTYFSKELKSPMHESNAIFTKDGKTMYFTRNNYNNGKRGKDTNKISNIQIFRAELLNDKWTNVVSLPFNSAEYSVEHPALSPDEKTLYFASDMPGTKGSFDIFSV
;
A
#
# COMPACT_ATOMS: atom_id res chain seq x y z
N GLY A 1 26.76 0.44 -19.83
CA GLY A 1 25.32 0.70 -19.94
C GLY A 1 24.62 -0.14 -21.02
N ILE A 2 25.12 -0.17 -22.28
CA ILE A 2 24.40 -0.79 -23.42
C ILE A 2 24.38 -2.33 -23.37
N ARG A 3 25.39 -2.98 -22.79
CA ARG A 3 25.44 -4.46 -22.65
C ARG A 3 24.41 -5.02 -21.67
N ASN A 4 23.94 -4.24 -20.69
CA ASN A 4 22.91 -4.69 -19.77
C ASN A 4 21.50 -4.66 -20.37
N LEU A 5 21.23 -3.73 -21.30
CA LEU A 5 19.94 -3.67 -21.97
C LEU A 5 19.67 -4.88 -22.88
N SER A 6 20.71 -5.36 -23.60
CA SER A 6 20.56 -6.54 -24.47
C SER A 6 20.32 -7.84 -23.68
N ASN A 7 20.87 -7.95 -22.45
CA ASN A 7 20.60 -9.10 -21.58
C ASN A 7 19.20 -9.04 -20.95
N VAL A 8 18.68 -7.85 -20.69
CA VAL A 8 17.31 -7.66 -20.19
C VAL A 8 16.29 -7.97 -21.28
N THR A 9 16.56 -7.58 -22.54
CA THR A 9 15.69 -7.93 -23.67
C THR A 9 15.72 -9.42 -24.02
N ALA A 10 16.87 -10.11 -23.88
CA ALA A 10 16.96 -11.56 -24.08
C ALA A 10 16.19 -12.39 -23.02
N ILE A 11 15.97 -11.84 -21.82
CA ILE A 11 15.12 -12.44 -20.78
C ILE A 11 13.65 -12.06 -21.01
N GLY A 12 13.39 -10.94 -21.67
CA GLY A 12 12.05 -10.39 -21.94
C GLY A 12 11.15 -11.30 -22.79
N ASP A 13 11.73 -12.15 -23.66
CA ASP A 13 10.96 -13.11 -24.49
C ASP A 13 10.24 -14.20 -23.67
N ARG A 14 10.50 -14.31 -22.38
CA ARG A 14 9.83 -15.23 -21.46
C ARG A 14 8.61 -14.64 -20.75
N PHE A 15 8.41 -13.34 -20.87
CA PHE A 15 7.35 -12.62 -20.15
C PHE A 15 6.63 -11.68 -21.11
N GLU A 16 5.33 -11.73 -21.10
CA GLU A 16 4.51 -10.72 -21.74
C GLU A 16 4.24 -9.59 -20.76
N ILE A 17 4.79 -8.41 -21.05
CA ILE A 17 4.58 -7.21 -20.21
C ILE A 17 3.48 -6.38 -20.86
N VAL A 18 2.39 -6.19 -20.13
CA VAL A 18 1.23 -5.42 -20.56
C VAL A 18 1.05 -4.21 -19.66
N ASN A 19 0.96 -3.03 -20.26
CA ASN A 19 0.55 -1.83 -19.55
C ASN A 19 -0.97 -1.86 -19.34
N LEU A 20 -1.41 -1.94 -18.10
CA LEU A 20 -2.82 -2.11 -17.76
C LEU A 20 -3.63 -0.85 -18.09
N ALA A 21 -4.86 -1.03 -18.58
CA ALA A 21 -5.76 0.06 -18.94
C ALA A 21 -6.19 0.91 -17.72
N LEU A 22 -6.02 0.39 -16.50
CA LEU A 22 -6.33 1.10 -15.25
C LEU A 22 -5.29 2.19 -14.89
N ASN A 23 -4.10 2.13 -15.50
CA ASN A 23 -3.03 3.09 -15.18
C ASN A 23 -3.44 4.52 -15.57
N THR A 24 -3.11 5.45 -14.70
CA THR A 24 -3.38 6.88 -14.86
C THR A 24 -2.08 7.68 -14.91
N PRO A 25 -2.11 9.00 -15.16
CA PRO A 25 -0.93 9.84 -14.99
C PRO A 25 -0.42 9.95 -13.55
N ASN A 26 -1.18 9.44 -12.58
CA ASN A 26 -0.77 9.38 -11.17
C ASN A 26 -0.02 8.08 -10.87
N SER A 27 0.37 7.89 -9.60
CA SER A 27 1.08 6.68 -9.17
C SER A 27 0.09 5.56 -8.81
N GLU A 28 0.31 4.38 -9.37
CA GLU A 28 -0.32 3.12 -9.00
C GLU A 28 0.76 2.11 -8.63
N PHE A 29 0.65 1.45 -7.47
CA PHE A 29 1.62 0.44 -7.03
C PHE A 29 1.06 -0.51 -5.96
N GLY A 30 1.86 -1.52 -5.61
CA GLY A 30 1.54 -2.45 -4.52
C GLY A 30 0.35 -3.34 -4.84
N GLY A 31 0.20 -3.75 -6.10
CA GLY A 31 -0.90 -4.61 -6.53
C GLY A 31 -0.82 -5.99 -5.91
N VAL A 32 -1.92 -6.45 -5.27
CA VAL A 32 -2.06 -7.76 -4.68
C VAL A 32 -3.45 -8.35 -4.99
N PRO A 33 -3.54 -9.62 -5.40
CA PRO A 33 -4.83 -10.28 -5.56
C PRO A 33 -5.54 -10.47 -4.22
N PHE A 34 -6.84 -10.23 -4.21
CA PHE A 34 -7.73 -10.55 -3.08
C PHE A 34 -9.08 -11.00 -3.63
N GLY A 35 -9.40 -12.30 -3.47
CA GLY A 35 -10.53 -12.91 -4.16
C GLY A 35 -10.45 -12.68 -5.68
N ASP A 36 -11.53 -12.23 -6.28
CA ASP A 36 -11.61 -11.94 -7.72
C ASP A 36 -11.16 -10.51 -8.09
N ASN A 37 -10.53 -9.80 -7.15
CA ASN A 37 -10.10 -8.42 -7.34
C ASN A 37 -8.58 -8.28 -7.27
N LEU A 38 -8.07 -7.23 -7.93
CA LEU A 38 -6.76 -6.66 -7.66
C LEU A 38 -6.93 -5.48 -6.71
N VAL A 39 -6.22 -5.49 -5.58
CA VAL A 39 -6.15 -4.39 -4.61
C VAL A 39 -4.80 -3.71 -4.78
N PHE A 40 -4.79 -2.39 -4.86
CA PHE A 40 -3.57 -1.60 -5.06
C PHE A 40 -3.71 -0.20 -4.48
N ALA A 41 -2.59 0.51 -4.35
CA ALA A 41 -2.58 1.91 -3.95
C ALA A 41 -2.67 2.81 -5.18
N SER A 42 -3.54 3.81 -5.15
CA SER A 42 -3.68 4.81 -6.20
C SER A 42 -4.10 6.15 -5.64
N VAL A 43 -3.70 7.21 -6.34
CA VAL A 43 -4.22 8.57 -6.14
C VAL A 43 -5.52 8.71 -6.90
N LYS A 44 -6.65 8.48 -6.24
CA LYS A 44 -7.94 8.69 -6.88
C LYS A 44 -8.19 10.19 -7.07
N LYS A 45 -8.13 10.69 -8.31
CA LYS A 45 -8.58 12.04 -8.63
C LYS A 45 -10.05 12.19 -8.27
N LYS A 46 -10.36 13.02 -7.28
CA LYS A 46 -11.66 13.65 -7.19
C LYS A 46 -11.58 15.05 -7.81
N PRO A 47 -12.48 15.42 -8.70
CA PRO A 47 -12.53 16.76 -9.24
C PRO A 47 -13.23 17.73 -8.28
N ASN A 48 -12.88 17.79 -7.00
CA ASN A 48 -13.48 18.71 -6.06
C ASN A 48 -12.48 19.81 -5.68
N LEU A 49 -12.93 21.05 -5.82
CA LEU A 49 -12.22 22.30 -5.46
C LEU A 49 -11.72 22.38 -3.99
N PHE A 50 -12.09 21.42 -3.15
CA PHE A 50 -11.78 21.39 -1.72
C PHE A 50 -10.90 20.19 -1.28
N ASP A 51 -10.42 19.38 -2.22
CA ASP A 51 -9.56 18.25 -1.86
C ASP A 51 -8.19 18.75 -1.43
N LYS A 52 -7.79 18.38 -0.21
CA LYS A 52 -6.42 18.62 0.27
C LYS A 52 -5.45 17.81 -0.58
N THR A 53 -4.51 18.50 -1.20
CA THR A 53 -3.40 17.88 -1.92
C THR A 53 -2.18 17.73 -1.01
N TYR A 54 -1.34 16.75 -1.30
CA TYR A 54 -0.07 16.58 -0.62
C TYR A 54 0.91 17.66 -1.14
N ARG A 55 1.49 18.44 -0.23
CA ARG A 55 2.26 19.65 -0.57
C ARG A 55 3.52 19.40 -1.40
N TRP A 56 4.05 18.18 -1.38
CA TRP A 56 5.31 17.87 -2.07
C TRP A 56 5.11 17.73 -3.59
N ASN A 57 4.10 17.00 -4.03
CA ASN A 57 3.88 16.70 -5.46
C ASN A 57 2.56 17.25 -6.01
N ASN A 58 1.80 17.99 -5.23
CA ASN A 58 0.47 18.50 -5.58
C ASN A 58 -0.56 17.41 -5.96
N GLU A 59 -0.28 16.15 -5.63
CA GLU A 59 -1.19 15.03 -5.84
C GLU A 59 -2.10 14.79 -4.63
N GLY A 60 -3.19 14.04 -4.84
CA GLY A 60 -4.04 13.58 -3.75
C GLY A 60 -3.34 12.55 -2.86
N TYR A 61 -3.93 12.23 -1.72
CA TYR A 61 -3.46 11.14 -0.87
C TYR A 61 -3.74 9.79 -1.52
N LEU A 62 -2.79 8.85 -1.38
CA LEU A 62 -2.95 7.46 -1.78
C LEU A 62 -4.08 6.79 -0.99
N ASN A 63 -4.88 6.00 -1.68
CA ASN A 63 -5.91 5.16 -1.07
C ASN A 63 -5.79 3.74 -1.59
N LEU A 64 -6.20 2.77 -0.77
CA LEU A 64 -6.40 1.41 -1.23
C LEU A 64 -7.66 1.35 -2.10
N VAL A 65 -7.47 0.90 -3.32
CA VAL A 65 -8.53 0.77 -4.33
C VAL A 65 -8.56 -0.66 -4.86
N SER A 66 -9.63 -1.03 -5.52
CA SER A 66 -9.78 -2.35 -6.12
C SER A 66 -10.47 -2.29 -7.47
N ILE A 67 -10.16 -3.30 -8.28
CA ILE A 67 -10.78 -3.56 -9.57
C ILE A 67 -10.99 -5.07 -9.72
N PRO A 68 -12.12 -5.54 -10.29
CA PRO A 68 -12.27 -6.95 -10.63
C PRO A 68 -11.21 -7.39 -11.64
N LEU A 69 -10.54 -8.51 -11.39
CA LEU A 69 -9.47 -9.04 -12.26
C LEU A 69 -9.95 -9.22 -13.72
N LYS A 70 -11.19 -9.62 -13.92
CA LYS A 70 -11.80 -9.73 -15.26
C LYS A 70 -11.88 -8.42 -16.04
N ASN A 71 -11.80 -7.28 -15.35
CA ASN A 71 -11.92 -5.94 -15.93
C ASN A 71 -10.57 -5.21 -16.03
N ILE A 72 -9.47 -5.84 -15.66
CA ILE A 72 -8.16 -5.19 -15.51
C ILE A 72 -7.65 -4.52 -16.81
N ASN A 73 -8.05 -5.06 -17.96
CA ASN A 73 -7.69 -4.55 -19.29
C ASN A 73 -8.85 -3.85 -20.02
N ALA A 74 -10.01 -3.70 -19.38
CA ALA A 74 -11.15 -3.03 -20.01
C ALA A 74 -10.98 -1.51 -19.92
N LYS A 75 -11.17 -0.82 -21.07
CA LYS A 75 -10.96 0.64 -21.19
C LYS A 75 -11.88 1.46 -20.25
N ASP A 76 -13.05 0.94 -19.94
CA ASP A 76 -14.05 1.63 -19.10
C ASP A 76 -14.11 1.05 -17.68
N SER A 77 -13.02 0.47 -17.23
CA SER A 77 -12.94 -0.11 -15.89
C SER A 77 -13.09 0.93 -14.80
N ILE A 78 -14.01 0.67 -13.87
CA ILE A 78 -14.22 1.53 -12.72
C ILE A 78 -13.41 0.99 -11.54
N VAL A 79 -12.42 1.77 -11.13
CA VAL A 79 -11.67 1.54 -9.90
C VAL A 79 -12.46 2.12 -8.73
N THR A 80 -12.67 1.33 -7.69
CA THR A 80 -13.42 1.73 -6.49
C THR A 80 -12.54 1.72 -5.25
N TYR A 81 -12.94 2.44 -4.19
CA TYR A 81 -12.28 2.28 -2.89
C TYR A 81 -12.41 0.85 -2.41
N PHE A 82 -11.29 0.25 -1.96
CA PHE A 82 -11.28 -1.11 -1.45
C PHE A 82 -12.14 -1.26 -0.19
N SER A 83 -12.02 -0.32 0.74
CA SER A 83 -12.86 -0.24 1.93
C SER A 83 -13.10 1.23 2.30
N LYS A 84 -14.35 1.58 2.53
CA LYS A 84 -14.72 2.93 2.98
C LYS A 84 -14.37 3.12 4.45
N GLU A 85 -14.42 2.05 5.24
CA GLU A 85 -14.14 2.04 6.67
C GLU A 85 -12.66 2.28 6.98
N LEU A 86 -11.76 1.83 6.08
CA LEU A 86 -10.31 2.03 6.23
C LEU A 86 -9.86 3.40 5.77
N LYS A 87 -10.67 4.09 4.98
CA LYS A 87 -10.30 5.38 4.40
C LYS A 87 -9.97 6.39 5.50
N SER A 88 -8.79 6.98 5.40
CA SER A 88 -8.33 8.07 6.25
C SER A 88 -7.93 9.29 5.41
N PRO A 89 -7.67 10.46 6.02
CA PRO A 89 -7.12 11.62 5.34
C PRO A 89 -5.58 11.52 5.16
N MET A 90 -5.04 10.32 5.11
CA MET A 90 -3.61 10.00 5.04
C MET A 90 -3.35 9.04 3.87
N HIS A 91 -2.07 8.80 3.55
CA HIS A 91 -1.70 7.77 2.57
C HIS A 91 -1.92 6.38 3.13
N GLU A 92 -2.63 5.53 2.39
CA GLU A 92 -2.77 4.10 2.62
C GLU A 92 -2.19 3.33 1.45
N SER A 93 -1.40 2.28 1.72
CA SER A 93 -0.76 1.50 0.67
C SER A 93 -0.36 0.09 1.14
N ASN A 94 0.24 -0.68 0.23
CA ASN A 94 0.91 -1.96 0.50
C ASN A 94 0.10 -2.92 1.38
N ALA A 95 -1.15 -3.19 0.99
CA ALA A 95 -1.98 -4.19 1.67
C ALA A 95 -1.51 -5.60 1.34
N ILE A 96 -1.47 -6.46 2.37
CA ILE A 96 -1.32 -7.92 2.24
C ILE A 96 -2.41 -8.60 3.05
N PHE A 97 -2.74 -9.83 2.68
CA PHE A 97 -3.85 -10.58 3.26
C PHE A 97 -3.38 -11.94 3.75
N THR A 98 -3.99 -12.43 4.84
CA THR A 98 -3.88 -13.84 5.23
C THR A 98 -4.58 -14.73 4.21
N LYS A 99 -4.19 -15.99 4.11
CA LYS A 99 -4.74 -16.97 3.16
C LYS A 99 -6.24 -17.18 3.30
N ASP A 100 -6.74 -17.06 4.53
CA ASP A 100 -8.18 -17.17 4.83
C ASP A 100 -8.96 -15.89 4.44
N GLY A 101 -8.26 -14.82 4.01
CA GLY A 101 -8.86 -13.55 3.62
C GLY A 101 -9.52 -12.76 4.75
N LYS A 102 -9.26 -13.12 6.01
CA LYS A 102 -9.91 -12.50 7.17
C LYS A 102 -9.09 -11.44 7.88
N THR A 103 -7.79 -11.41 7.63
CA THR A 103 -6.87 -10.42 8.20
C THR A 103 -6.09 -9.71 7.10
N MET A 104 -5.92 -8.41 7.27
CA MET A 104 -5.13 -7.57 6.39
C MET A 104 -4.09 -6.80 7.20
N TYR A 105 -2.89 -6.67 6.63
CA TYR A 105 -1.88 -5.72 7.07
C TYR A 105 -1.69 -4.69 5.97
N PHE A 106 -1.61 -3.43 6.34
CA PHE A 106 -1.42 -2.34 5.38
C PHE A 106 -0.63 -1.20 5.98
N THR A 107 -0.03 -0.37 5.16
CA THR A 107 0.71 0.81 5.59
C THR A 107 -0.18 2.05 5.54
N ARG A 108 0.00 2.91 6.51
CA ARG A 108 -0.59 4.24 6.59
C ARG A 108 0.33 5.16 7.37
N ASN A 109 0.33 6.46 7.06
CA ASN A 109 0.99 7.41 7.95
C ASN A 109 0.43 7.30 9.37
N ASN A 110 1.22 7.71 10.35
CA ASN A 110 0.82 7.67 11.76
C ASN A 110 -0.49 8.42 11.99
N TYR A 111 -1.59 7.71 11.85
CA TYR A 111 -2.95 8.19 12.06
C TYR A 111 -3.75 7.12 12.79
N ASN A 112 -4.02 7.38 14.06
CA ASN A 112 -4.68 6.42 14.92
C ASN A 112 -5.78 7.12 15.73
N ASN A 113 -6.94 6.48 15.85
CA ASN A 113 -8.11 7.00 16.58
C ASN A 113 -8.46 8.45 16.21
N GLY A 114 -8.42 8.79 14.91
CA GLY A 114 -8.76 10.13 14.44
C GLY A 114 -7.67 11.19 14.64
N LYS A 115 -6.50 10.82 15.16
CA LYS A 115 -5.39 11.74 15.46
C LYS A 115 -4.17 11.42 14.62
N ARG A 116 -3.53 12.46 14.07
CA ARG A 116 -2.26 12.38 13.38
C ARG A 116 -1.11 12.47 14.36
N GLY A 117 -0.31 11.40 14.43
CA GLY A 117 0.97 11.40 15.16
C GLY A 117 2.09 12.00 14.31
N LYS A 118 3.09 12.56 14.97
CA LYS A 118 4.29 13.14 14.38
C LYS A 118 5.49 12.84 15.24
N ASP A 119 6.66 12.73 14.62
CA ASP A 119 7.95 12.67 15.29
C ASP A 119 8.40 14.05 15.82
N THR A 120 9.59 14.10 16.40
CA THR A 120 10.23 15.32 16.92
C THR A 120 10.46 16.37 15.82
N ASN A 121 10.59 15.94 14.55
CA ASN A 121 10.74 16.80 13.36
C ASN A 121 9.42 17.20 12.72
N LYS A 122 8.28 16.89 13.34
CA LYS A 122 6.92 17.12 12.85
C LYS A 122 6.55 16.30 11.60
N ILE A 123 7.27 15.21 11.33
CA ILE A 123 7.01 14.26 10.26
C ILE A 123 6.01 13.20 10.76
N SER A 124 5.04 12.84 9.93
CA SER A 124 4.13 11.73 10.18
C SER A 124 4.66 10.48 9.50
N ASN A 125 5.43 9.68 10.23
CA ASN A 125 6.07 8.47 9.75
C ASN A 125 5.04 7.41 9.33
N ILE A 126 5.45 6.49 8.46
CA ILE A 126 4.62 5.39 7.99
C ILE A 126 4.60 4.30 9.04
N GLN A 127 3.44 3.67 9.22
CA GLN A 127 3.22 2.59 10.17
C GLN A 127 2.45 1.45 9.53
N ILE A 128 2.58 0.24 10.06
CA ILE A 128 1.79 -0.91 9.67
C ILE A 128 0.60 -1.06 10.62
N PHE A 129 -0.57 -1.21 10.04
CA PHE A 129 -1.83 -1.47 10.73
C PHE A 129 -2.34 -2.86 10.37
N ARG A 130 -3.09 -3.45 11.28
CA ARG A 130 -3.82 -4.69 11.09
C ARG A 130 -5.31 -4.37 11.11
N ALA A 131 -6.07 -4.99 10.22
CA ALA A 131 -7.53 -4.94 10.22
C ALA A 131 -8.11 -6.35 10.06
N GLU A 132 -9.34 -6.54 10.51
CA GLU A 132 -10.08 -7.79 10.44
C GLU A 132 -11.33 -7.64 9.58
N LEU A 133 -11.63 -8.67 8.78
CA LEU A 133 -12.85 -8.73 7.99
C LEU A 133 -13.96 -9.35 8.82
N LEU A 134 -14.97 -8.55 9.19
CA LEU A 134 -16.17 -8.97 9.92
C LEU A 134 -17.42 -8.48 9.18
N ASN A 135 -18.35 -9.37 8.88
CA ASN A 135 -19.60 -9.03 8.18
C ASN A 135 -19.37 -8.19 6.91
N ASP A 136 -18.43 -8.63 6.06
CA ASP A 136 -18.00 -7.98 4.81
C ASP A 136 -17.45 -6.55 4.98
N LYS A 137 -17.01 -6.20 6.18
CA LYS A 137 -16.38 -4.91 6.49
C LYS A 137 -15.03 -5.10 7.15
N TRP A 138 -14.06 -4.33 6.71
CA TRP A 138 -12.76 -4.23 7.37
C TRP A 138 -12.87 -3.36 8.62
N THR A 139 -12.67 -3.97 9.78
CA THR A 139 -12.85 -3.35 11.09
C THR A 139 -11.67 -3.65 12.02
N ASN A 140 -11.75 -3.23 13.27
CA ASN A 140 -10.73 -3.49 14.29
C ASN A 140 -9.33 -3.05 13.82
N VAL A 141 -9.24 -1.84 13.26
CA VAL A 141 -7.96 -1.30 12.81
C VAL A 141 -7.09 -0.99 14.02
N VAL A 142 -5.97 -1.70 14.13
CA VAL A 142 -5.02 -1.54 15.22
C VAL A 142 -3.61 -1.25 14.69
N SER A 143 -2.91 -0.33 15.35
CA SER A 143 -1.48 -0.10 15.14
C SER A 143 -0.69 -1.26 15.73
N LEU A 144 0.30 -1.79 14.99
CA LEU A 144 1.13 -2.88 15.51
C LEU A 144 2.10 -2.37 16.59
N PRO A 145 2.45 -3.22 17.59
CA PRO A 145 3.17 -2.78 18.78
C PRO A 145 4.60 -2.30 18.53
N PHE A 146 5.20 -2.66 17.41
CA PHE A 146 6.55 -2.23 17.02
C PHE A 146 6.57 -0.94 16.18
N ASN A 147 5.41 -0.36 15.89
CA ASN A 147 5.33 0.97 15.29
C ASN A 147 5.84 2.03 16.28
N SER A 148 6.40 3.12 15.73
CA SER A 148 6.85 4.28 16.52
C SER A 148 6.46 5.58 15.83
N ALA A 149 6.37 6.66 16.60
CA ALA A 149 6.27 7.99 16.02
C ALA A 149 7.60 8.44 15.39
N GLU A 150 8.74 7.93 15.86
CA GLU A 150 10.08 8.40 15.53
C GLU A 150 10.72 7.76 14.29
N TYR A 151 10.16 6.66 13.76
CA TYR A 151 10.66 5.97 12.58
C TYR A 151 9.51 5.37 11.76
N SER A 152 9.80 5.01 10.52
CA SER A 152 8.86 4.37 9.62
C SER A 152 8.95 2.84 9.70
N VAL A 153 7.81 2.19 9.55
CA VAL A 153 7.66 0.74 9.41
C VAL A 153 6.74 0.51 8.21
N GLU A 154 7.23 -0.20 7.18
CA GLU A 154 6.52 -0.30 5.91
C GLU A 154 6.78 -1.62 5.17
N HIS A 155 6.11 -1.83 4.05
CA HIS A 155 6.26 -3.00 3.18
C HIS A 155 6.09 -4.34 3.90
N PRO A 156 4.91 -4.60 4.53
CA PRO A 156 4.68 -5.86 5.21
C PRO A 156 4.67 -7.05 4.24
N ALA A 157 5.21 -8.19 4.67
CA ALA A 157 5.14 -9.47 3.97
C ALA A 157 5.01 -10.60 4.99
N LEU A 158 4.09 -11.54 4.76
CA LEU A 158 3.92 -12.70 5.62
C LEU A 158 4.77 -13.88 5.13
N SER A 159 5.31 -14.66 6.08
CA SER A 159 5.86 -15.97 5.76
C SER A 159 4.77 -16.90 5.20
N PRO A 160 5.17 -17.98 4.47
CA PRO A 160 4.18 -18.92 3.91
C PRO A 160 3.29 -19.61 4.97
N ASP A 161 3.77 -19.77 6.19
CA ASP A 161 3.02 -20.32 7.32
C ASP A 161 2.28 -19.24 8.15
N GLU A 162 2.39 -17.97 7.73
CA GLU A 162 1.76 -16.79 8.36
C GLU A 162 2.13 -16.54 9.82
N LYS A 163 3.25 -17.13 10.29
CA LYS A 163 3.72 -16.99 11.67
C LYS A 163 4.74 -15.87 11.85
N THR A 164 5.31 -15.38 10.76
CA THR A 164 6.31 -14.32 10.77
C THR A 164 5.88 -13.20 9.84
N LEU A 165 5.94 -11.98 10.33
CA LEU A 165 5.75 -10.77 9.55
C LEU A 165 7.11 -10.12 9.29
N TYR A 166 7.48 -9.98 8.02
CA TYR A 166 8.64 -9.23 7.58
C TYR A 166 8.23 -7.80 7.22
N PHE A 167 9.09 -6.85 7.45
CA PHE A 167 8.85 -5.44 7.12
C PHE A 167 10.16 -4.67 6.95
N ALA A 168 10.10 -3.53 6.27
CA ALA A 168 11.20 -2.59 6.18
C ALA A 168 11.05 -1.48 7.23
N SER A 169 12.15 -1.03 7.82
CA SER A 169 12.16 0.07 8.78
C SER A 169 13.50 0.79 8.80
N ASP A 170 13.47 2.08 9.11
CA ASP A 170 14.61 2.93 9.42
C ASP A 170 14.80 3.11 10.94
N MET A 171 14.29 2.16 11.74
CA MET A 171 14.41 2.20 13.20
C MET A 171 15.88 2.19 13.65
N PRO A 172 16.19 2.66 14.87
CA PRO A 172 17.56 2.67 15.39
C PRO A 172 18.23 1.29 15.30
N GLY A 173 19.49 1.27 14.84
CA GLY A 173 20.27 0.05 14.65
C GLY A 173 20.32 -0.47 13.21
N THR A 174 19.66 0.20 12.26
CA THR A 174 19.81 -0.10 10.82
C THR A 174 21.23 0.18 10.35
N LYS A 175 21.68 -0.58 9.34
CA LYS A 175 22.99 -0.39 8.68
C LYS A 175 22.90 0.56 7.47
N GLY A 176 21.75 0.62 6.86
CA GLY A 176 21.43 1.53 5.74
C GLY A 176 20.39 2.57 6.15
N SER A 177 19.64 3.07 5.18
CA SER A 177 18.49 3.93 5.44
C SER A 177 17.31 3.11 5.96
N PHE A 178 17.03 1.98 5.27
CA PHE A 178 16.03 0.99 5.66
C PHE A 178 16.65 -0.40 5.65
N ASP A 179 16.35 -1.21 6.66
CA ASP A 179 16.71 -2.63 6.72
C ASP A 179 15.43 -3.49 6.85
N ILE A 180 15.58 -4.81 6.62
CA ILE A 180 14.48 -5.78 6.78
C ILE A 180 14.52 -6.33 8.20
N PHE A 181 13.34 -6.33 8.82
CA PHE A 181 13.09 -6.88 10.15
C PHE A 181 12.02 -7.96 10.11
N SER A 182 11.90 -8.73 11.18
CA SER A 182 10.85 -9.74 11.33
C SER A 182 10.32 -9.79 12.76
N VAL A 183 9.08 -10.19 12.90
CA VAL A 183 8.39 -10.41 14.17
C VAL A 183 7.48 -11.64 14.05
#